data_2134243503e3b7b142fb17a0bacb4722
#
_entry.id   2134243503e3b7b142fb17a0bacb4722
#
_cell.length_a   1.000
_cell.length_b   1.000
_cell.length_c   1.000
_cell.angle_alpha   90.00
_cell.angle_beta   90.00
_cell.angle_gamma   90.00
#
_symmetry.space_group_name_H-M   'P 1'
#
loop_
_entity.id
_entity.type
_entity.pdbx_description
1 polymer ?
#
loop_
_entity_poly.entity_id
_entity_poly.type
_entity_poly.pdbx_seq_one_letter_code
_entity_poly.pdbx_strand_id
1 'polypeptide(L)'
;MKPYRLLTSLIALLSFSLVSASPYNIAPDSRVSASSTLNESYEASNVTDRIIRVPDKGEWASKSTMTFWGQIDYPWIQLDWDNPVCVNKVVLYDRPDEKTHIAGGILHFSDGSCINVCQIPNNGSPKVVEFPARKTKWIRFEVTDGDGVNLGLSEIEVFPAPEDYSDYVSWVDPYIESARGRYFFFVTGSQPFGMIGAAPLTRNKNQYGGGYNYNSTDILGFPQIHCWMLSGLSLMPTTGNVTPTLGEQHWKSHFTHDGEIVQPGYHRLYLENYNMWVEQTATDRVSFYRLTYTEHASANILFNLGGYVGTSTMVNSRVYKTGNNEITG
;
A
#
# COMPACT_ATOMS: atom_id res chain seq x y z
N MET A 1 -46.47 25.67 -47.04
CA MET A 1 -45.25 24.94 -46.65
C MET A 1 -44.46 25.85 -45.69
N LYS A 2 -44.41 25.50 -44.40
CA LYS A 2 -43.60 26.23 -43.40
C LYS A 2 -42.28 25.51 -43.21
N PRO A 3 -41.13 26.18 -43.15
CA PRO A 3 -39.84 25.48 -42.93
C PRO A 3 -39.65 25.17 -41.43
N TYR A 4 -39.33 23.91 -41.13
CA TYR A 4 -38.91 23.50 -39.83
C TYR A 4 -37.45 23.99 -39.58
N ARG A 5 -37.25 24.76 -38.50
CA ARG A 5 -35.94 25.07 -37.99
C ARG A 5 -35.43 23.91 -37.14
N LEU A 6 -34.37 23.27 -37.60
CA LEU A 6 -33.59 22.36 -36.77
C LEU A 6 -32.86 23.14 -35.68
N LEU A 7 -33.24 22.91 -34.45
CA LEU A 7 -32.48 23.36 -33.28
C LEU A 7 -31.40 22.31 -33.00
N THR A 8 -30.16 22.56 -33.39
CA THR A 8 -29.00 21.79 -33.01
C THR A 8 -28.61 22.14 -31.58
N SER A 9 -28.97 21.32 -30.63
CA SER A 9 -28.51 21.44 -29.25
C SER A 9 -27.04 21.01 -29.18
N LEU A 10 -26.16 21.98 -28.97
CA LEU A 10 -24.76 21.75 -28.67
C LEU A 10 -24.66 21.25 -27.22
N ILE A 11 -24.56 19.94 -27.03
CA ILE A 11 -24.24 19.37 -25.73
C ILE A 11 -22.73 19.56 -25.53
N ALA A 12 -22.36 20.57 -24.73
CA ALA A 12 -21.01 20.69 -24.22
C ALA A 12 -20.78 19.57 -23.21
N LEU A 13 -20.03 18.55 -23.61
CA LEU A 13 -19.45 17.59 -22.66
C LEU A 13 -18.40 18.35 -21.82
N LEU A 14 -18.79 18.78 -20.64
CA LEU A 14 -17.86 19.13 -19.60
C LEU A 14 -17.22 17.80 -19.10
N SER A 15 -16.03 17.50 -19.62
CA SER A 15 -15.17 16.50 -19.01
C SER A 15 -14.71 17.04 -17.65
N PHE A 16 -15.42 16.69 -16.60
CA PHE A 16 -14.88 16.79 -15.26
C PHE A 16 -13.75 15.77 -15.16
N SER A 17 -12.52 16.23 -15.22
CA SER A 17 -11.39 15.49 -14.74
C SER A 17 -11.59 15.34 -13.22
N LEU A 18 -12.16 14.24 -12.79
CA LEU A 18 -12.09 13.80 -11.41
C LEU A 18 -10.60 13.56 -11.13
N VAL A 19 -9.93 14.56 -10.61
CA VAL A 19 -8.66 14.36 -9.91
C VAL A 19 -9.03 13.62 -8.63
N SER A 20 -9.20 12.31 -8.75
CA SER A 20 -9.18 11.42 -7.61
C SER A 20 -7.83 11.64 -6.94
N ALA A 21 -7.84 12.07 -5.68
CA ALA A 21 -6.63 12.03 -4.85
C ALA A 21 -6.24 10.55 -4.72
N SER A 22 -5.48 10.08 -5.70
CA SER A 22 -4.90 8.74 -5.66
C SER A 22 -3.98 8.68 -4.44
N PRO A 23 -3.95 7.58 -3.67
CA PRO A 23 -2.92 7.30 -2.68
C PRO A 23 -1.58 7.03 -3.40
N TYR A 24 -1.27 7.87 -4.34
CA TYR A 24 -0.06 7.80 -5.13
C TYR A 24 1.09 8.24 -4.24
N ASN A 25 2.04 7.34 -4.05
CA ASN A 25 3.29 7.68 -3.41
C ASN A 25 4.05 8.66 -4.30
N ILE A 26 4.17 9.92 -3.86
CA ILE A 26 4.84 11.00 -4.59
C ILE A 26 6.35 11.10 -4.30
N ALA A 27 6.89 10.22 -3.47
CA ALA A 27 8.32 10.19 -3.20
C ALA A 27 9.17 9.97 -4.47
N PRO A 28 8.79 9.07 -5.41
CA PRO A 28 9.52 8.90 -6.68
C PRO A 28 9.57 10.14 -7.58
N ASP A 29 8.68 11.10 -7.39
CA ASP A 29 8.64 12.36 -8.17
C ASP A 29 9.59 13.43 -7.60
N SER A 30 10.29 13.12 -6.50
CA SER A 30 11.24 14.02 -5.84
C SER A 30 12.67 13.83 -6.35
N ARG A 31 13.50 14.85 -6.14
CA ARG A 31 14.96 14.70 -6.17
C ARG A 31 15.45 14.30 -4.80
N VAL A 32 16.16 13.19 -4.73
CA VAL A 32 16.67 12.66 -3.47
C VAL A 32 18.13 13.09 -3.25
N SER A 33 18.45 13.55 -2.05
CA SER A 33 19.79 13.85 -1.60
C SER A 33 20.01 13.33 -0.18
N ALA A 34 21.25 13.05 0.18
CA ALA A 34 21.61 12.53 1.49
C ALA A 34 22.90 13.18 2.03
N SER A 35 23.10 13.10 3.34
CA SER A 35 24.34 13.54 4.00
C SER A 35 25.58 12.85 3.44
N SER A 36 25.45 11.56 3.14
CA SER A 36 26.49 10.74 2.52
C SER A 36 25.90 9.47 1.93
N THR A 37 26.66 8.79 1.08
CA THR A 37 26.31 7.52 0.44
C THR A 37 27.47 6.56 0.61
N LEU A 38 27.22 5.35 1.04
CA LEU A 38 28.26 4.35 1.33
C LEU A 38 29.08 4.02 0.07
N ASN A 39 28.40 3.69 -1.02
CA ASN A 39 28.97 3.46 -2.34
C ASN A 39 27.85 3.48 -3.40
N GLU A 40 28.17 3.21 -4.65
CA GLU A 40 27.23 3.24 -5.80
C GLU A 40 26.07 2.25 -5.70
N SER A 41 26.16 1.20 -4.89
CA SER A 41 25.07 0.25 -4.68
C SER A 41 24.02 0.75 -3.67
N TYR A 42 24.38 1.76 -2.85
CA TYR A 42 23.54 2.29 -1.76
C TYR A 42 23.22 3.76 -1.96
N GLU A 43 22.88 4.15 -3.17
CA GLU A 43 22.59 5.54 -3.52
C GLU A 43 21.34 6.07 -2.83
N ALA A 44 21.31 7.39 -2.60
CA ALA A 44 20.18 8.06 -1.97
C ALA A 44 18.86 7.84 -2.73
N SER A 45 18.90 7.79 -4.06
CA SER A 45 17.74 7.56 -4.93
C SER A 45 17.03 6.22 -4.72
N ASN A 46 17.72 5.24 -4.17
CA ASN A 46 17.16 3.91 -3.91
C ASN A 46 15.98 3.94 -2.92
N VAL A 47 15.92 4.94 -2.02
CA VAL A 47 14.79 5.03 -1.06
C VAL A 47 13.43 5.36 -1.67
N THR A 48 13.34 5.48 -2.99
CA THR A 48 12.09 5.77 -3.70
C THR A 48 11.84 4.81 -4.86
N ASP A 49 12.58 3.70 -4.93
CA ASP A 49 12.52 2.72 -6.01
C ASP A 49 11.48 1.61 -5.81
N ARG A 50 10.80 1.59 -4.65
CA ARG A 50 9.78 0.61 -4.24
C ARG A 50 10.34 -0.79 -3.99
N ILE A 51 11.64 -0.92 -3.76
CA ILE A 51 12.28 -2.17 -3.37
C ILE A 51 12.43 -2.16 -1.85
N ILE A 52 11.61 -2.94 -1.16
CA ILE A 52 11.59 -3.00 0.30
C ILE A 52 12.11 -4.37 0.74
N ARG A 53 13.03 -4.39 1.71
CA ARG A 53 13.53 -5.61 2.37
C ARG A 53 14.25 -6.60 1.43
N VAL A 54 14.93 -6.11 0.43
CA VAL A 54 15.85 -6.93 -0.37
C VAL A 54 17.26 -6.59 0.07
N PRO A 55 17.96 -7.45 0.82
CA PRO A 55 19.32 -7.17 1.28
C PRO A 55 20.24 -6.76 0.14
N ASP A 56 21.03 -5.70 0.36
CA ASP A 56 21.98 -5.15 -0.60
C ASP A 56 21.38 -4.65 -1.94
N LYS A 57 20.06 -4.38 -1.97
CA LYS A 57 19.37 -3.83 -3.13
C LYS A 57 18.25 -2.87 -2.74
N GLY A 58 18.10 -1.77 -3.51
CA GLY A 58 17.01 -0.83 -3.31
C GLY A 58 17.07 -0.12 -1.97
N GLU A 59 18.25 0.02 -1.38
CA GLU A 59 18.42 0.67 -0.09
C GLU A 59 19.50 1.76 -0.17
N TRP A 60 19.30 2.81 0.60
CA TRP A 60 20.32 3.80 0.89
C TRP A 60 21.04 3.45 2.19
N ALA A 61 22.35 3.53 2.18
CA ALA A 61 23.19 3.46 3.36
C ALA A 61 24.16 4.65 3.39
N SER A 62 24.29 5.26 4.55
CA SER A 62 25.23 6.38 4.74
C SER A 62 26.65 5.91 4.98
N LYS A 63 27.61 6.84 4.89
CA LYS A 63 28.97 6.66 5.41
C LYS A 63 29.06 7.02 6.89
N SER A 64 27.97 6.92 7.63
CA SER A 64 28.01 7.19 9.06
C SER A 64 29.01 6.27 9.75
N THR A 65 29.88 6.86 10.55
CA THR A 65 30.94 6.16 11.25
C THR A 65 30.80 6.40 12.73
N MET A 66 31.24 5.43 13.50
CA MET A 66 31.42 5.64 14.94
C MET A 66 32.74 6.41 15.18
N THR A 67 32.65 7.53 15.88
CA THR A 67 33.84 8.28 16.28
C THR A 67 34.65 7.46 17.28
N PHE A 68 35.94 7.85 17.51
CA PHE A 68 36.79 7.22 18.51
C PHE A 68 36.17 7.22 19.93
N TRP A 69 35.26 8.15 20.21
CA TRP A 69 34.54 8.27 21.49
C TRP A 69 33.21 7.54 21.52
N GLY A 70 32.90 6.73 20.50
CA GLY A 70 31.66 5.97 20.43
C GLY A 70 30.43 6.79 20.00
N GLN A 71 30.63 8.02 19.49
CA GLN A 71 29.52 8.80 18.92
C GLN A 71 29.33 8.43 17.47
N ILE A 72 28.07 8.28 17.05
CA ILE A 72 27.68 8.06 15.67
C ILE A 72 27.41 9.42 15.02
N ASP A 73 27.95 9.61 13.82
CA ASP A 73 27.59 10.74 12.96
C ASP A 73 26.27 10.40 12.26
N TYR A 74 25.18 10.87 12.84
CA TYR A 74 23.85 10.53 12.37
C TYR A 74 23.55 11.14 11.00
N PRO A 75 23.11 10.31 10.04
CA PRO A 75 22.87 10.76 8.69
C PRO A 75 21.47 11.36 8.50
N TRP A 76 21.32 12.05 7.38
CA TRP A 76 20.01 12.50 6.91
C TRP A 76 19.81 12.19 5.43
N ILE A 77 18.53 12.11 5.02
CA ILE A 77 18.09 12.00 3.64
C ILE A 77 16.96 12.99 3.39
N GLN A 78 16.92 13.61 2.19
CA GLN A 78 15.97 14.65 1.83
C GLN A 78 15.37 14.40 0.46
N LEU A 79 14.07 14.61 0.38
CA LEU A 79 13.27 14.60 -0.83
C LEU A 79 12.85 16.02 -1.17
N ASP A 80 13.15 16.50 -2.38
CA ASP A 80 12.84 17.84 -2.88
C ASP A 80 11.91 17.76 -4.10
N TRP A 81 10.81 18.50 -4.09
CA TRP A 81 9.90 18.65 -5.22
C TRP A 81 10.08 20.01 -5.90
N ASP A 82 9.90 20.04 -7.21
CA ASP A 82 10.01 21.29 -7.98
C ASP A 82 8.94 22.32 -7.56
N ASN A 83 7.73 21.86 -7.28
CA ASN A 83 6.64 22.65 -6.72
C ASN A 83 6.30 22.17 -5.30
N PRO A 84 5.81 23.08 -4.43
CA PRO A 84 5.33 22.66 -3.11
C PRO A 84 4.20 21.64 -3.25
N VAL A 85 4.25 20.60 -2.43
CA VAL A 85 3.25 19.54 -2.32
C VAL A 85 2.53 19.62 -0.97
N CYS A 86 1.26 19.24 -0.94
CA CYS A 86 0.51 19.13 0.29
C CYS A 86 0.51 17.67 0.74
N VAL A 87 0.99 17.39 1.94
CA VAL A 87 1.23 16.03 2.44
C VAL A 87 0.68 15.85 3.85
N ASN A 88 0.26 14.64 4.21
CA ASN A 88 -0.21 14.30 5.56
C ASN A 88 0.29 12.95 6.07
N LYS A 89 1.09 12.23 5.29
CA LYS A 89 1.62 10.92 5.68
C LYS A 89 2.98 10.66 5.05
N VAL A 90 3.90 10.15 5.86
CA VAL A 90 5.19 9.58 5.43
C VAL A 90 5.29 8.16 5.97
N VAL A 91 5.80 7.24 5.18
CA VAL A 91 6.09 5.87 5.61
C VAL A 91 7.58 5.61 5.41
N LEU A 92 8.21 5.11 6.46
CA LEU A 92 9.65 4.84 6.50
C LEU A 92 9.88 3.34 6.68
N TYR A 93 10.88 2.82 5.99
CA TYR A 93 11.29 1.42 6.10
C TYR A 93 12.77 1.34 6.43
N ASP A 94 13.11 0.68 7.52
CA ASP A 94 14.49 0.43 7.90
C ASP A 94 15.16 -0.53 6.92
N ARG A 95 16.47 -0.51 6.88
CA ARG A 95 17.26 -1.48 6.11
C ARG A 95 17.13 -2.87 6.74
N PRO A 96 17.06 -3.93 5.93
CA PRO A 96 16.99 -5.31 6.44
C PRO A 96 18.38 -5.82 6.89
N ASP A 97 19.08 -5.04 7.69
CA ASP A 97 20.41 -5.35 8.22
C ASP A 97 20.34 -5.55 9.75
N GLU A 98 20.63 -6.76 10.22
CA GLU A 98 20.58 -7.10 11.64
C GLU A 98 21.60 -6.31 12.50
N LYS A 99 22.61 -5.71 11.89
CA LYS A 99 23.69 -4.98 12.58
C LYS A 99 23.45 -3.49 12.69
N THR A 100 22.49 -2.97 11.94
CA THR A 100 22.17 -1.55 11.90
C THR A 100 20.68 -1.36 12.11
N HIS A 101 20.31 -0.38 12.92
CA HIS A 101 18.94 -0.13 13.26
C HIS A 101 18.69 1.34 13.59
N ILE A 102 17.63 1.92 13.03
CA ILE A 102 17.23 3.29 13.36
C ILE A 102 16.26 3.26 14.54
N ALA A 103 16.73 3.71 15.71
CA ALA A 103 15.94 3.78 16.93
C ALA A 103 15.13 5.08 17.03
N GLY A 104 15.52 6.14 16.34
CA GLY A 104 14.81 7.40 16.34
C GLY A 104 15.26 8.37 15.26
N GLY A 105 14.41 9.34 14.95
CA GLY A 105 14.70 10.37 13.97
C GLY A 105 13.71 11.53 14.02
N ILE A 106 13.92 12.50 13.15
CA ILE A 106 13.06 13.68 13.01
C ILE A 106 12.75 13.89 11.53
N LEU A 107 11.48 14.04 11.22
CA LEU A 107 11.04 14.59 9.93
C LEU A 107 10.99 16.10 10.01
N HIS A 108 11.75 16.76 9.16
CA HIS A 108 11.74 18.21 8.97
C HIS A 108 11.03 18.59 7.69
N PHE A 109 10.33 19.71 7.71
CA PHE A 109 9.58 20.21 6.56
C PHE A 109 10.05 21.61 6.18
N SER A 110 9.81 22.02 4.92
CA SER A 110 10.25 23.31 4.41
C SER A 110 9.62 24.53 5.07
N ASP A 111 8.53 24.35 5.81
CA ASP A 111 7.86 25.39 6.61
C ASP A 111 8.52 25.59 8.00
N GLY A 112 9.58 24.85 8.30
CA GLY A 112 10.31 24.88 9.59
C GLY A 112 9.69 23.99 10.67
N SER A 113 8.59 23.34 10.40
CA SER A 113 8.00 22.36 11.33
C SER A 113 8.76 21.04 11.32
N CYS A 114 8.60 20.27 12.39
CA CYS A 114 9.22 18.95 12.52
C CYS A 114 8.31 17.97 13.27
N ILE A 115 8.58 16.67 13.09
CA ILE A 115 7.89 15.57 13.77
C ILE A 115 8.91 14.56 14.24
N ASN A 116 8.85 14.20 15.52
CA ASN A 116 9.68 13.13 16.06
C ASN A 116 9.19 11.77 15.57
N VAL A 117 10.11 10.95 15.10
CA VAL A 117 9.85 9.58 14.68
C VAL A 117 10.51 8.65 15.70
N CYS A 118 9.70 7.83 16.34
CA CYS A 118 10.21 6.75 17.19
C CYS A 118 10.81 5.63 16.35
N GLN A 119 11.32 4.61 17.00
CA GLN A 119 11.92 3.42 16.42
C GLN A 119 11.21 2.96 15.13
N ILE A 120 11.98 2.71 14.07
CA ILE A 120 11.51 2.11 12.83
C ILE A 120 11.68 0.60 12.96
N PRO A 121 10.65 -0.22 12.67
CA PRO A 121 10.79 -1.68 12.75
C PRO A 121 11.87 -2.21 11.81
N ASN A 122 12.82 -3.00 12.33
CA ASN A 122 13.93 -3.57 11.55
C ASN A 122 13.57 -4.99 11.01
N ASN A 123 12.34 -5.20 10.61
CA ASN A 123 11.84 -6.46 10.05
C ASN A 123 11.17 -6.29 8.69
N GLY A 124 11.34 -5.11 8.08
CA GLY A 124 10.69 -4.73 6.82
C GLY A 124 9.26 -4.23 6.95
N SER A 125 8.72 -4.17 8.18
CA SER A 125 7.42 -3.54 8.42
C SER A 125 7.52 -2.01 8.31
N PRO A 126 6.46 -1.35 7.83
CA PRO A 126 6.44 0.11 7.72
C PRO A 126 6.40 0.81 9.08
N LYS A 127 7.03 1.97 9.15
CA LYS A 127 6.80 2.99 10.16
C LYS A 127 5.95 4.10 9.57
N VAL A 128 4.68 4.10 9.90
CA VAL A 128 3.74 5.14 9.43
C VAL A 128 3.80 6.35 10.34
N VAL A 129 3.93 7.53 9.75
CA VAL A 129 3.91 8.83 10.42
C VAL A 129 2.81 9.66 9.78
N GLU A 130 1.68 9.80 10.46
CA GLU A 130 0.54 10.62 10.05
C GLU A 130 0.54 11.96 10.79
N PHE A 131 0.13 13.01 10.10
CA PHE A 131 0.13 14.37 10.64
C PHE A 131 -0.89 15.25 9.93
N PRO A 132 -1.33 16.37 10.54
CA PRO A 132 -2.18 17.35 9.86
C PRO A 132 -1.56 17.79 8.54
N ALA A 133 -2.40 17.89 7.50
CA ALA A 133 -1.96 18.28 6.16
C ALA A 133 -1.11 19.56 6.21
N ARG A 134 0.00 19.53 5.51
CA ARG A 134 0.93 20.67 5.42
C ARG A 134 1.51 20.82 4.03
N LYS A 135 1.73 22.06 3.63
CA LYS A 135 2.37 22.39 2.36
C LYS A 135 3.88 22.45 2.57
N THR A 136 4.61 21.63 1.81
CA THR A 136 6.06 21.59 1.91
C THR A 136 6.72 21.50 0.54
N LYS A 137 7.93 22.01 0.42
CA LYS A 137 8.74 21.91 -0.79
C LYS A 137 9.77 20.78 -0.70
N TRP A 138 10.12 20.40 0.52
CA TRP A 138 11.00 19.27 0.81
C TRP A 138 10.67 18.65 2.15
N ILE A 139 11.01 17.38 2.28
CA ILE A 139 10.98 16.62 3.53
C ILE A 139 12.37 16.07 3.76
N ARG A 140 12.93 16.25 4.97
CA ARG A 140 14.18 15.63 5.39
C ARG A 140 13.91 14.70 6.56
N PHE A 141 14.38 13.48 6.48
CA PHE A 141 14.47 12.59 7.61
C PHE A 141 15.91 12.62 8.13
N GLU A 142 16.08 13.02 9.38
CA GLU A 142 17.34 13.04 10.10
C GLU A 142 17.30 11.96 11.16
N VAL A 143 18.26 11.04 11.14
CA VAL A 143 18.43 10.03 12.20
C VAL A 143 18.97 10.73 13.45
N THR A 144 18.42 10.43 14.61
CA THR A 144 18.85 11.02 15.89
C THR A 144 19.26 9.97 16.92
N ASP A 145 18.90 8.70 16.65
CA ASP A 145 19.25 7.57 17.49
C ASP A 145 19.28 6.28 16.66
N GLY A 146 20.22 5.39 16.94
CA GLY A 146 20.37 4.13 16.23
C GLY A 146 21.59 3.34 16.62
N ASP A 147 21.58 2.07 16.26
CA ASP A 147 22.65 1.12 16.51
C ASP A 147 23.44 0.83 15.23
N GLY A 148 24.74 0.62 15.38
CA GLY A 148 25.65 0.26 14.29
C GLY A 148 26.16 1.45 13.47
N VAL A 149 26.75 1.15 12.32
CA VAL A 149 27.31 2.13 11.37
C VAL A 149 26.64 1.96 10.01
N ASN A 150 26.76 2.95 9.13
CA ASN A 150 26.11 2.97 7.81
C ASN A 150 24.59 2.92 7.92
N LEU A 151 24.02 3.64 8.89
CA LEU A 151 22.57 3.77 9.04
C LEU A 151 21.95 4.29 7.73
N GLY A 152 20.75 3.81 7.41
CA GLY A 152 20.06 4.16 6.17
C GLY A 152 18.64 3.60 6.13
N LEU A 153 17.97 3.74 5.01
CA LEU A 153 16.60 3.30 4.80
C LEU A 153 16.50 2.45 3.53
N SER A 154 15.60 1.48 3.53
CA SER A 154 15.24 0.77 2.31
C SER A 154 14.21 1.52 1.48
N GLU A 155 13.29 2.28 2.12
CA GLU A 155 12.28 3.02 1.35
C GLU A 155 11.73 4.19 2.17
N ILE A 156 11.32 5.25 1.46
CA ILE A 156 10.49 6.35 1.95
C ILE A 156 9.29 6.51 1.02
N GLU A 157 8.12 6.52 1.57
CA GLU A 157 6.91 6.84 0.83
C GLU A 157 6.31 8.13 1.38
N VAL A 158 5.80 8.97 0.49
CA VAL A 158 5.14 10.22 0.83
C VAL A 158 3.78 10.28 0.17
N PHE A 159 2.75 10.56 0.95
CA PHE A 159 1.38 10.59 0.47
C PHE A 159 0.81 12.00 0.53
N PRO A 160 0.23 12.47 -0.59
CA PRO A 160 -0.36 13.79 -0.66
C PRO A 160 -1.62 13.86 0.21
N ALA A 161 -1.81 15.02 0.81
CA ALA A 161 -3.08 15.43 1.38
C ALA A 161 -3.85 16.30 0.37
N PRO A 162 -5.18 16.31 0.40
CA PRO A 162 -5.96 17.23 -0.37
C PRO A 162 -5.58 18.69 -0.03
N GLU A 163 -5.33 19.51 -1.05
CA GLU A 163 -5.06 20.95 -0.85
C GLU A 163 -6.32 21.76 -0.51
N ASP A 164 -7.50 21.23 -0.85
CA ASP A 164 -8.78 21.87 -0.67
C ASP A 164 -9.75 20.95 0.10
N TYR A 165 -10.32 21.47 1.19
CA TYR A 165 -11.39 20.81 1.96
C TYR A 165 -12.70 20.62 1.16
N SER A 166 -12.78 21.10 -0.08
CA SER A 166 -13.88 20.81 -1.00
C SER A 166 -13.79 19.41 -1.63
N ASP A 167 -12.71 18.67 -1.43
CA ASP A 167 -12.65 17.25 -1.81
C ASP A 167 -13.45 16.40 -0.81
N TYR A 168 -14.74 16.30 -1.05
CA TYR A 168 -15.66 15.50 -0.24
C TYR A 168 -15.30 14.01 -0.21
N VAL A 169 -14.52 13.50 -1.15
CA VAL A 169 -14.04 12.11 -1.18
C VAL A 169 -13.08 11.86 -0.01
N SER A 170 -12.28 12.84 0.37
CA SER A 170 -11.39 12.75 1.53
C SER A 170 -12.12 12.63 2.86
N TRP A 171 -13.40 12.99 2.93
CA TRP A 171 -14.23 12.85 4.14
C TRP A 171 -14.87 11.47 4.26
N VAL A 172 -14.75 10.65 3.23
CA VAL A 172 -15.26 9.27 3.29
C VAL A 172 -14.32 8.43 4.14
N ASP A 173 -14.82 7.94 5.26
CA ASP A 173 -14.14 6.93 6.06
C ASP A 173 -14.57 5.53 5.61
N PRO A 174 -13.74 4.80 4.85
CA PRO A 174 -14.08 3.46 4.36
C PRO A 174 -14.17 2.41 5.45
N TYR A 175 -13.71 2.69 6.67
CA TYR A 175 -13.75 1.74 7.79
C TYR A 175 -15.07 1.77 8.57
N ILE A 176 -15.97 2.72 8.28
CA ILE A 176 -17.28 2.82 8.98
C ILE A 176 -17.98 1.46 9.00
N GLU A 177 -18.41 1.03 10.20
CA GLU A 177 -19.09 -0.24 10.50
C GLU A 177 -18.27 -1.52 10.24
N SER A 178 -17.04 -1.44 9.71
CA SER A 178 -16.22 -2.62 9.41
C SER A 178 -15.82 -3.41 10.65
N ALA A 179 -15.72 -2.77 11.81
CA ALA A 179 -15.42 -3.43 13.08
C ALA A 179 -16.56 -4.35 13.60
N ARG A 180 -17.81 -4.06 13.24
CA ARG A 180 -18.96 -4.89 13.62
C ARG A 180 -19.17 -6.09 12.70
N GLY A 181 -18.57 -6.06 11.52
CA GLY A 181 -18.62 -7.14 10.54
C GLY A 181 -20.01 -7.41 10.00
N ARG A 182 -20.86 -6.39 9.84
CA ARG A 182 -22.19 -6.54 9.23
C ARG A 182 -22.07 -6.95 7.77
N TYR A 183 -23.07 -7.65 7.23
CA TYR A 183 -23.07 -8.21 5.87
C TYR A 183 -22.86 -7.20 4.73
N PHE A 184 -23.24 -5.95 4.94
CA PHE A 184 -23.22 -4.92 3.89
C PHE A 184 -22.01 -3.98 3.99
N PHE A 185 -21.21 -4.10 5.03
CA PHE A 185 -20.09 -3.22 5.29
C PHE A 185 -18.79 -3.99 5.19
N PHE A 186 -17.97 -3.60 4.26
CA PHE A 186 -16.63 -4.12 4.06
C PHE A 186 -15.76 -3.07 3.38
N VAL A 187 -14.50 -3.09 3.71
CA VAL A 187 -13.50 -2.21 3.13
C VAL A 187 -13.19 -2.68 1.71
N THR A 188 -13.25 -1.79 0.74
CA THR A 188 -13.11 -2.17 -0.66
C THR A 188 -12.35 -1.17 -1.51
N GLY A 189 -11.56 -1.67 -2.46
CA GLY A 189 -11.00 -0.92 -3.58
C GLY A 189 -11.93 -0.79 -4.78
N SER A 190 -13.21 -1.11 -4.63
CA SER A 190 -14.21 -1.08 -5.71
C SER A 190 -14.65 0.32 -6.05
N GLN A 191 -15.14 0.50 -7.28
CA GLN A 191 -15.87 1.71 -7.65
C GLN A 191 -17.30 1.71 -7.09
N PRO A 192 -17.87 2.90 -6.80
CA PRO A 192 -19.26 3.03 -6.43
C PRO A 192 -20.14 2.41 -7.52
N PHE A 193 -21.11 1.57 -7.10
CA PHE A 193 -22.07 0.88 -7.99
C PHE A 193 -21.45 -0.12 -8.98
N GLY A 194 -20.17 -0.45 -8.87
CA GLY A 194 -19.53 -1.51 -9.64
C GLY A 194 -20.01 -2.92 -9.20
N MET A 195 -19.83 -3.90 -10.07
CA MET A 195 -20.15 -5.31 -9.79
C MET A 195 -19.03 -6.01 -8.99
N ILE A 196 -17.84 -5.45 -9.00
CA ILE A 196 -16.67 -6.03 -8.36
C ILE A 196 -16.60 -5.60 -6.89
N GLY A 197 -16.54 -6.58 -5.98
CA GLY A 197 -16.29 -6.39 -4.56
C GLY A 197 -14.82 -6.66 -4.22
N ALA A 198 -13.89 -5.92 -4.84
CA ALA A 198 -12.46 -6.10 -4.61
C ALA A 198 -12.06 -5.66 -3.20
N ALA A 199 -11.88 -6.62 -2.30
CA ALA A 199 -11.55 -6.37 -0.90
C ALA A 199 -10.78 -7.57 -0.31
N PRO A 200 -9.97 -7.35 0.73
CA PRO A 200 -9.36 -8.46 1.46
C PRO A 200 -10.41 -9.21 2.28
N LEU A 201 -10.26 -10.51 2.35
CA LEU A 201 -11.08 -11.40 3.15
C LEU A 201 -10.38 -11.67 4.48
N THR A 202 -11.01 -11.28 5.59
CA THR A 202 -10.53 -11.60 6.95
C THR A 202 -11.39 -12.63 7.66
N ARG A 203 -12.58 -12.92 7.11
CA ARG A 203 -13.57 -13.86 7.67
C ARG A 203 -14.17 -14.74 6.59
N ASN A 204 -14.29 -16.01 6.85
CA ASN A 204 -14.99 -16.98 5.99
C ASN A 204 -16.44 -17.19 6.45
N LYS A 205 -17.19 -18.08 5.76
CA LYS A 205 -18.62 -18.33 6.01
C LYS A 205 -18.96 -18.76 7.43
N ASN A 206 -18.01 -19.28 8.19
CA ASN A 206 -18.21 -19.70 9.57
C ASN A 206 -18.15 -18.52 10.56
N GLN A 207 -17.85 -17.33 10.04
CA GLN A 207 -17.76 -16.09 10.79
C GLN A 207 -18.69 -15.07 10.16
N TYR A 208 -19.74 -14.70 10.86
CA TYR A 208 -20.73 -13.74 10.35
C TYR A 208 -20.11 -12.40 9.93
N GLY A 209 -20.60 -11.81 8.85
CA GLY A 209 -20.23 -10.48 8.40
C GLY A 209 -20.00 -10.36 6.90
N GLY A 210 -19.58 -9.17 6.46
CA GLY A 210 -19.35 -8.84 5.05
C GLY A 210 -18.11 -9.47 4.43
N GLY A 211 -17.26 -10.10 5.24
CA GLY A 211 -16.01 -10.73 4.80
C GLY A 211 -14.75 -10.00 5.29
N TYR A 212 -14.80 -8.70 5.49
CA TYR A 212 -13.77 -7.93 6.15
C TYR A 212 -14.22 -7.52 7.56
N ASN A 213 -13.34 -7.61 8.53
CA ASN A 213 -13.55 -7.08 9.87
C ASN A 213 -12.30 -6.34 10.37
N TYR A 214 -12.46 -5.10 10.76
CA TYR A 214 -11.37 -4.22 11.24
C TYR A 214 -10.55 -4.82 12.39
N ASN A 215 -11.17 -5.56 13.30
CA ASN A 215 -10.47 -6.17 14.44
C ASN A 215 -9.74 -7.48 14.09
N SER A 216 -9.74 -7.90 12.82
CA SER A 216 -9.01 -9.09 12.38
C SER A 216 -7.55 -8.75 12.12
N THR A 217 -6.68 -9.74 12.32
CA THR A 217 -5.23 -9.64 12.12
C THR A 217 -4.73 -10.50 10.97
N ASP A 218 -5.61 -11.24 10.31
CA ASP A 218 -5.27 -12.18 9.25
C ASP A 218 -6.05 -11.90 7.97
N ILE A 219 -5.34 -11.97 6.83
CA ILE A 219 -5.92 -11.98 5.49
C ILE A 219 -5.94 -13.42 4.98
N LEU A 220 -7.13 -13.87 4.55
CA LEU A 220 -7.36 -15.20 4.01
C LEU A 220 -7.28 -15.26 2.48
N GLY A 221 -7.40 -14.10 1.81
CA GLY A 221 -7.38 -13.95 0.37
C GLY A 221 -8.09 -12.70 -0.12
N PHE A 222 -8.23 -12.57 -1.42
CA PHE A 222 -8.82 -11.41 -2.11
C PHE A 222 -9.93 -11.87 -3.06
N PRO A 223 -11.16 -12.05 -2.57
CA PRO A 223 -12.31 -12.39 -3.40
C PRO A 223 -12.77 -11.19 -4.23
N GLN A 224 -13.60 -11.45 -5.25
CA GLN A 224 -14.00 -10.47 -6.25
C GLN A 224 -15.49 -10.12 -6.19
N ILE A 225 -16.27 -10.89 -5.46
CA ILE A 225 -17.73 -10.80 -5.44
C ILE A 225 -18.19 -10.59 -4.00
N HIS A 226 -19.17 -9.69 -3.83
CA HIS A 226 -19.91 -9.57 -2.58
C HIS A 226 -21.34 -10.05 -2.78
N CYS A 227 -21.66 -11.20 -2.14
CA CYS A 227 -23.01 -11.76 -2.09
C CYS A 227 -23.33 -12.10 -0.63
N TRP A 228 -23.84 -11.12 0.14
CA TRP A 228 -23.96 -11.10 1.59
C TRP A 228 -22.62 -11.09 2.34
N MET A 229 -21.62 -11.65 1.76
CA MET A 229 -20.24 -11.65 2.24
C MET A 229 -19.29 -11.68 1.04
N LEU A 230 -18.05 -11.33 1.25
CA LEU A 230 -17.01 -11.48 0.23
C LEU A 230 -16.84 -12.96 -0.13
N SER A 231 -16.85 -13.25 -1.43
CA SER A 231 -16.95 -14.60 -1.95
C SER A 231 -16.46 -14.69 -3.40
N GLY A 232 -16.69 -15.83 -4.02
CA GLY A 232 -16.29 -16.14 -5.39
C GLY A 232 -14.86 -16.59 -5.49
N LEU A 233 -14.26 -16.46 -6.67
CA LEU A 233 -12.86 -16.79 -6.88
C LEU A 233 -11.97 -15.87 -6.05
N SER A 234 -11.31 -16.42 -5.05
CA SER A 234 -10.38 -15.69 -4.20
C SER A 234 -8.95 -15.92 -4.66
N LEU A 235 -8.20 -14.85 -4.79
CA LEU A 235 -6.76 -14.86 -5.02
C LEU A 235 -6.03 -14.80 -3.68
N MET A 236 -4.86 -15.44 -3.58
CA MET A 236 -3.92 -15.22 -2.49
C MET A 236 -2.51 -15.20 -3.05
N PRO A 237 -1.89 -14.02 -3.16
CA PRO A 237 -0.49 -13.94 -3.53
C PRO A 237 0.38 -14.38 -2.35
N THR A 238 1.42 -15.15 -2.65
CA THR A 238 2.31 -15.76 -1.65
C THR A 238 3.75 -15.79 -2.15
N THR A 239 4.68 -16.00 -1.24
CA THR A 239 6.09 -16.31 -1.54
C THR A 239 6.49 -17.68 -0.99
N GLY A 240 7.53 -18.26 -1.58
CA GLY A 240 8.08 -19.53 -1.11
C GLY A 240 7.21 -20.75 -1.41
N ASN A 241 7.40 -21.80 -0.65
CA ASN A 241 6.67 -23.06 -0.81
C ASN A 241 5.38 -23.05 0.00
N VAL A 242 4.26 -23.04 -0.70
CA VAL A 242 2.91 -23.12 -0.09
C VAL A 242 2.23 -24.39 -0.55
N THR A 243 1.54 -25.07 0.36
CA THR A 243 0.75 -26.27 0.05
C THR A 243 -0.72 -25.90 -0.14
N PRO A 244 -1.20 -25.75 -1.39
CA PRO A 244 -2.55 -25.21 -1.66
C PRO A 244 -3.68 -26.07 -1.07
N THR A 245 -3.47 -27.39 -0.94
CA THR A 245 -4.49 -28.32 -0.46
C THR A 245 -4.80 -28.22 1.03
N LEU A 246 -3.98 -27.49 1.80
CA LEU A 246 -4.18 -27.32 3.24
C LEU A 246 -5.23 -26.25 3.61
N GLY A 247 -5.66 -25.44 2.63
CA GLY A 247 -6.74 -24.47 2.82
C GLY A 247 -6.31 -23.12 3.39
N GLU A 248 -7.26 -22.21 3.49
CA GLU A 248 -7.07 -20.78 3.80
C GLU A 248 -6.31 -20.54 5.10
N GLN A 249 -6.52 -21.38 6.12
CA GLN A 249 -5.84 -21.22 7.40
C GLN A 249 -4.33 -21.48 7.35
N HIS A 250 -3.85 -22.14 6.29
CA HIS A 250 -2.43 -22.44 6.11
C HIS A 250 -1.71 -21.44 5.22
N TRP A 251 -2.44 -20.75 4.34
CA TRP A 251 -1.83 -19.72 3.50
C TRP A 251 -2.23 -18.29 3.89
N LYS A 252 -2.98 -18.10 4.97
CA LYS A 252 -3.29 -16.75 5.48
C LYS A 252 -2.02 -15.97 5.80
N SER A 253 -2.12 -14.67 5.79
CA SER A 253 -1.04 -13.79 6.22
C SER A 253 -1.52 -12.84 7.31
N HIS A 254 -0.67 -12.58 8.28
CA HIS A 254 -0.85 -11.47 9.20
C HIS A 254 -0.78 -10.14 8.45
N PHE A 255 -1.48 -9.16 8.97
CA PHE A 255 -1.40 -7.76 8.55
C PHE A 255 -1.69 -6.85 9.74
N THR A 256 -1.27 -5.59 9.62
CA THR A 256 -1.63 -4.51 10.53
C THR A 256 -2.21 -3.34 9.77
N HIS A 257 -3.00 -2.50 10.43
CA HIS A 257 -3.53 -1.29 9.81
C HIS A 257 -2.44 -0.23 9.54
N ASP A 258 -1.28 -0.33 10.18
CA ASP A 258 -0.12 0.51 9.84
C ASP A 258 0.37 0.26 8.40
N GLY A 259 0.23 -0.98 7.92
CA GLY A 259 0.50 -1.38 6.54
C GLY A 259 -0.74 -1.32 5.62
N GLU A 260 -1.84 -0.68 6.01
CA GLU A 260 -3.07 -0.66 5.23
C GLU A 260 -3.47 0.77 4.84
N ILE A 261 -3.82 0.96 3.58
CA ILE A 261 -4.39 2.21 3.06
C ILE A 261 -5.69 1.89 2.36
N VAL A 262 -6.75 2.56 2.78
CA VAL A 262 -8.08 2.43 2.17
C VAL A 262 -8.60 3.79 1.78
N GLN A 263 -9.03 3.89 0.54
CA GLN A 263 -9.69 5.08 0.01
C GLN A 263 -10.79 4.63 -0.96
N PRO A 264 -11.80 5.45 -1.25
CA PRO A 264 -12.77 5.12 -2.27
C PRO A 264 -12.10 4.73 -3.59
N GLY A 265 -12.34 3.51 -4.07
CA GLY A 265 -11.76 2.98 -5.30
C GLY A 265 -10.33 2.45 -5.20
N TYR A 266 -9.74 2.41 -4.02
CA TYR A 266 -8.38 1.90 -3.84
C TYR A 266 -8.18 1.25 -2.48
N HIS A 267 -7.48 0.13 -2.46
CA HIS A 267 -7.07 -0.55 -1.24
C HIS A 267 -5.64 -1.08 -1.39
N ARG A 268 -4.82 -0.86 -0.41
CA ARG A 268 -3.46 -1.40 -0.31
C ARG A 268 -3.24 -1.98 1.07
N LEU A 269 -2.56 -3.12 1.15
CA LEU A 269 -2.11 -3.68 2.42
C LEU A 269 -0.82 -4.48 2.27
N TYR A 270 -0.12 -4.65 3.39
CA TYR A 270 1.09 -5.45 3.49
C TYR A 270 0.80 -6.83 4.07
N LEU A 271 1.23 -7.89 3.36
CA LEU A 271 1.14 -9.27 3.82
C LEU A 271 2.44 -9.65 4.53
N GLU A 272 2.42 -9.65 5.86
CA GLU A 272 3.62 -9.82 6.69
C GLU A 272 4.30 -11.18 6.51
N ASN A 273 3.52 -12.28 6.43
CA ASN A 273 4.08 -13.62 6.24
C ASN A 273 4.78 -13.81 4.89
N TYR A 274 4.45 -12.98 3.91
CA TYR A 274 4.95 -13.09 2.54
C TYR A 274 5.82 -11.90 2.13
N ASN A 275 6.02 -10.94 3.02
CA ASN A 275 6.82 -9.73 2.77
C ASN A 275 6.48 -9.06 1.45
N MET A 276 5.20 -8.77 1.22
CA MET A 276 4.75 -8.21 -0.04
C MET A 276 3.58 -7.24 0.11
N TRP A 277 3.49 -6.31 -0.82
CA TRP A 277 2.37 -5.40 -0.94
C TRP A 277 1.33 -5.92 -1.92
N VAL A 278 0.08 -5.77 -1.55
CA VAL A 278 -1.07 -5.99 -2.42
C VAL A 278 -1.83 -4.69 -2.56
N GLU A 279 -1.93 -4.20 -3.78
CA GLU A 279 -2.76 -3.05 -4.13
C GLU A 279 -3.88 -3.52 -5.03
N GLN A 280 -5.06 -3.01 -4.81
CA GLN A 280 -6.24 -3.35 -5.61
C GLN A 280 -7.11 -2.14 -5.90
N THR A 281 -7.64 -2.11 -7.09
CA THR A 281 -8.67 -1.19 -7.56
C THR A 281 -9.58 -1.93 -8.54
N ALA A 282 -10.69 -1.32 -8.94
CA ALA A 282 -11.60 -1.95 -9.88
C ALA A 282 -12.23 -0.91 -10.81
N THR A 283 -12.63 -1.39 -12.00
CA THR A 283 -13.70 -0.78 -12.79
C THR A 283 -15.02 -1.43 -12.44
N ASP A 284 -16.08 -1.15 -13.20
CA ASP A 284 -17.40 -1.75 -12.96
C ASP A 284 -17.37 -3.28 -12.93
N ARG A 285 -16.49 -3.91 -13.70
CA ARG A 285 -16.49 -5.36 -13.93
C ARG A 285 -15.10 -6.01 -13.90
N VAL A 286 -14.05 -5.26 -13.67
CA VAL A 286 -12.67 -5.77 -13.70
C VAL A 286 -11.93 -5.33 -12.46
N SER A 287 -11.34 -6.26 -11.72
CA SER A 287 -10.37 -5.98 -10.66
C SER A 287 -8.98 -5.85 -11.24
N PHE A 288 -8.22 -4.90 -10.71
CA PHE A 288 -6.80 -4.74 -11.00
C PHE A 288 -6.00 -4.93 -9.71
N TYR A 289 -4.92 -5.67 -9.84
CA TYR A 289 -3.96 -5.89 -8.76
C TYR A 289 -2.57 -5.46 -9.17
N ARG A 290 -1.88 -4.82 -8.25
CA ARG A 290 -0.43 -4.68 -8.30
C ARG A 290 0.15 -5.42 -7.10
N LEU A 291 1.00 -6.41 -7.39
CA LEU A 291 1.66 -7.25 -6.40
C LEU A 291 3.15 -6.88 -6.40
N THR A 292 3.60 -6.28 -5.30
CA THR A 292 5.02 -5.91 -5.15
C THR A 292 5.67 -6.91 -4.20
N TYR A 293 6.45 -7.80 -4.77
CA TYR A 293 7.23 -8.80 -4.05
C TYR A 293 8.57 -8.18 -3.63
N THR A 294 8.89 -8.26 -2.36
CA THR A 294 10.14 -7.73 -1.80
C THR A 294 11.32 -8.70 -1.91
N GLU A 295 11.03 -9.96 -2.21
CA GLU A 295 12.04 -11.01 -2.42
C GLU A 295 11.87 -11.65 -3.80
N HIS A 296 12.99 -12.01 -4.43
CA HIS A 296 12.98 -12.65 -5.76
C HIS A 296 12.59 -14.14 -5.72
N ALA A 297 12.36 -14.71 -4.53
CA ALA A 297 12.11 -16.12 -4.39
C ALA A 297 10.63 -16.45 -4.63
N SER A 298 10.40 -17.36 -5.59
CA SER A 298 9.15 -18.14 -5.70
C SER A 298 7.85 -17.37 -5.48
N ALA A 299 7.62 -16.30 -6.27
CA ALA A 299 6.36 -15.58 -6.27
C ALA A 299 5.24 -16.45 -6.84
N ASN A 300 4.13 -16.58 -6.10
CA ASN A 300 2.99 -17.39 -6.49
C ASN A 300 1.69 -16.61 -6.35
N ILE A 301 0.68 -17.03 -7.10
CA ILE A 301 -0.71 -16.62 -6.90
C ILE A 301 -1.55 -17.89 -6.76
N LEU A 302 -2.15 -18.08 -5.61
CA LEU A 302 -3.10 -19.16 -5.37
C LEU A 302 -4.50 -18.74 -5.82
N PHE A 303 -5.18 -19.62 -6.52
CA PHE A 303 -6.60 -19.48 -6.86
C PHE A 303 -7.40 -20.45 -5.99
N ASN A 304 -8.22 -19.92 -5.10
CA ASN A 304 -9.06 -20.77 -4.24
C ASN A 304 -10.28 -21.26 -5.03
N LEU A 305 -10.18 -22.46 -5.58
CA LEU A 305 -11.25 -23.10 -6.34
C LEU A 305 -12.29 -23.81 -5.45
N GLY A 306 -12.04 -23.90 -4.14
CA GLY A 306 -12.94 -24.48 -3.15
C GLY A 306 -13.63 -23.45 -2.27
N GLY A 307 -13.57 -22.18 -2.63
CA GLY A 307 -14.15 -21.08 -1.86
C GLY A 307 -15.69 -21.05 -1.86
N TYR A 308 -16.23 -19.96 -1.39
CA TYR A 308 -17.67 -19.76 -1.25
C TYR A 308 -18.22 -18.79 -2.28
N VAL A 309 -19.49 -18.93 -2.64
CA VAL A 309 -20.30 -17.95 -3.33
C VAL A 309 -21.52 -17.67 -2.45
N GLY A 310 -21.53 -16.52 -1.77
CA GLY A 310 -22.51 -16.27 -0.71
C GLY A 310 -22.40 -17.32 0.40
N THR A 311 -23.51 -17.98 0.70
CA THR A 311 -23.57 -19.06 1.69
C THR A 311 -23.26 -20.46 1.12
N SER A 312 -23.07 -20.57 -0.19
CA SER A 312 -22.86 -21.82 -0.90
C SER A 312 -21.37 -22.06 -1.17
N THR A 313 -20.97 -23.33 -1.22
CA THR A 313 -19.62 -23.73 -1.60
C THR A 313 -19.50 -23.80 -3.12
N MET A 314 -18.39 -23.34 -3.68
CA MET A 314 -18.07 -23.54 -5.09
C MET A 314 -17.85 -25.03 -5.37
N VAL A 315 -18.47 -25.55 -6.43
CA VAL A 315 -18.33 -26.91 -6.89
C VAL A 315 -17.96 -26.94 -8.37
N ASN A 316 -17.17 -27.93 -8.78
CA ASN A 316 -16.72 -28.09 -10.16
C ASN A 316 -15.97 -26.89 -10.74
N SER A 317 -15.30 -26.13 -9.88
CA SER A 317 -14.49 -24.99 -10.30
C SER A 317 -13.25 -25.45 -11.07
N ARG A 318 -12.88 -24.74 -12.11
CA ARG A 318 -11.76 -25.10 -12.99
C ARG A 318 -11.00 -23.85 -13.39
N VAL A 319 -9.71 -23.99 -13.62
CA VAL A 319 -8.82 -22.95 -14.15
C VAL A 319 -7.96 -23.57 -15.24
N TYR A 320 -7.86 -22.90 -16.36
CA TYR A 320 -7.06 -23.33 -17.52
C TYR A 320 -6.07 -22.25 -17.91
N LYS A 321 -4.86 -22.64 -18.24
CA LYS A 321 -3.90 -21.75 -18.89
C LYS A 321 -4.24 -21.69 -20.37
N THR A 322 -4.62 -20.52 -20.88
CA THR A 322 -5.02 -20.28 -22.27
C THR A 322 -3.98 -19.50 -23.07
N GLY A 323 -3.00 -18.90 -22.39
CA GLY A 323 -1.93 -18.14 -23.00
C GLY A 323 -0.69 -18.06 -22.11
N ASN A 324 0.32 -17.34 -22.54
CA ASN A 324 1.53 -17.13 -21.71
C ASN A 324 1.20 -16.29 -20.47
N ASN A 325 0.30 -15.33 -20.62
CA ASN A 325 -0.11 -14.38 -19.56
C ASN A 325 -1.62 -14.43 -19.33
N GLU A 326 -2.27 -15.56 -19.63
CA GLU A 326 -3.71 -15.68 -19.54
C GLU A 326 -4.12 -17.02 -18.95
N ILE A 327 -5.06 -16.97 -18.02
CA ILE A 327 -5.78 -18.09 -17.45
C ILE A 327 -7.28 -17.81 -17.55
N THR A 328 -8.07 -18.84 -17.75
CA THR A 328 -9.55 -18.79 -17.78
C THR A 328 -10.13 -19.85 -16.88
N GLY A 329 -11.41 -19.67 -16.48
CA GLY A 329 -12.10 -20.61 -15.62
C GLY A 329 -13.61 -20.39 -15.56
#